data_c7e51f00aa99e1cce11af9571c92cff2
#
_entry.id   c7e51f00aa99e1cce11af9571c92cff2
#
_cell.length_a   1.000
_cell.length_b   1.000
_cell.length_c   1.000
_cell.angle_alpha   90.00
_cell.angle_beta   90.00
_cell.angle_gamma   90.00
#
_symmetry.space_group_name_H-M   'P 1'
#
loop_
_entity.id
_entity.type
_entity.pdbx_description
1 polymer ?
#
loop_
_entity_poly.entity_id
_entity_poly.type
_entity_poly.pdbx_seq_one_letter_code
_entity_poly.pdbx_strand_id
1 'polypeptide(L)'
;MRGTALRAALVLLWMGAAVAQPAPSDDDSRLALSLTPAERTYVLGQMRLFVESIQAIATGLADGQRARAVEAAAARGLKRNAADPAFPSTLGAKLPADWKQLGGALRRGFDGLAQGMAEGEGPQQSLARLGDVMKNCVACHATYRIVAERD
;
A
#
# COMPACT_ATOMS: atom_id res chain seq x y z
N MET A 1 -62.58 -18.82 -31.87
CA MET A 1 -62.17 -19.68 -30.74
C MET A 1 -60.92 -19.06 -30.15
N ARG A 2 -61.03 -18.55 -28.95
CA ARG A 2 -60.02 -17.71 -28.27
C ARG A 2 -59.17 -18.63 -27.37
N GLY A 3 -57.85 -18.68 -27.62
CA GLY A 3 -56.90 -19.39 -26.77
C GLY A 3 -56.07 -18.38 -25.97
N THR A 4 -56.37 -18.26 -24.72
CA THR A 4 -55.64 -17.43 -23.73
C THR A 4 -54.44 -18.25 -23.21
N ALA A 5 -53.23 -17.87 -23.60
CA ALA A 5 -51.99 -18.43 -23.05
C ALA A 5 -51.63 -17.78 -21.74
N LEU A 6 -51.71 -18.54 -20.66
CA LEU A 6 -51.35 -18.16 -19.30
C LEU A 6 -49.80 -18.15 -19.19
N ARG A 7 -49.18 -17.00 -19.08
CA ARG A 7 -47.74 -16.88 -18.79
C ARG A 7 -47.52 -16.90 -17.25
N ALA A 8 -47.04 -18.02 -16.78
CA ALA A 8 -46.59 -18.15 -15.38
C ALA A 8 -45.22 -17.47 -15.25
N ALA A 9 -45.16 -16.37 -14.49
CA ALA A 9 -43.91 -15.72 -14.12
C ALA A 9 -43.28 -16.44 -12.93
N LEU A 10 -42.15 -17.10 -13.18
CA LEU A 10 -41.33 -17.76 -12.16
C LEU A 10 -40.47 -16.69 -11.48
N VAL A 11 -40.86 -16.21 -10.31
CA VAL A 11 -40.07 -15.33 -9.45
C VAL A 11 -39.09 -16.20 -8.68
N LEU A 12 -37.83 -16.21 -9.12
CA LEU A 12 -36.71 -16.82 -8.39
C LEU A 12 -36.32 -15.90 -7.23
N LEU A 13 -36.71 -16.28 -6.01
CA LEU A 13 -36.20 -15.69 -4.77
C LEU A 13 -34.72 -16.07 -4.62
N TRP A 14 -33.83 -15.16 -4.92
CA TRP A 14 -32.43 -15.24 -4.52
C TRP A 14 -32.34 -14.98 -3.00
N MET A 15 -32.33 -16.01 -2.21
CA MET A 15 -31.90 -15.95 -0.82
C MET A 15 -30.38 -15.76 -0.82
N GLY A 16 -29.93 -14.52 -0.71
CA GLY A 16 -28.51 -14.19 -0.48
C GLY A 16 -28.08 -14.77 0.86
N ALA A 17 -27.36 -15.89 0.84
CA ALA A 17 -26.64 -16.35 2.01
C ALA A 17 -25.60 -15.30 2.36
N ALA A 18 -25.78 -14.58 3.48
CA ALA A 18 -24.77 -13.74 4.07
C ALA A 18 -23.58 -14.65 4.43
N VAL A 19 -22.52 -14.60 3.63
CA VAL A 19 -21.26 -15.28 3.97
C VAL A 19 -20.69 -14.52 5.15
N ALA A 20 -20.86 -15.07 6.37
CA ALA A 20 -20.20 -14.55 7.55
C ALA A 20 -18.70 -14.61 7.31
N GLN A 21 -18.05 -13.44 7.26
CA GLN A 21 -16.59 -13.39 7.25
C GLN A 21 -16.09 -14.03 8.54
N PRO A 22 -15.16 -15.00 8.46
CA PRO A 22 -14.57 -15.57 9.67
C PRO A 22 -13.97 -14.43 10.49
N ALA A 23 -14.25 -14.44 11.80
CA ALA A 23 -13.58 -13.54 12.73
C ALA A 23 -12.06 -13.68 12.55
N PRO A 24 -11.27 -12.59 12.65
CA PRO A 24 -9.83 -12.67 12.57
C PRO A 24 -9.35 -13.71 13.59
N SER A 25 -8.75 -14.78 13.09
CA SER A 25 -8.19 -15.82 13.94
C SER A 25 -7.05 -15.22 14.76
N ASP A 26 -6.95 -15.54 16.04
CA ASP A 26 -5.81 -15.19 16.91
C ASP A 26 -4.48 -15.84 16.44
N ASP A 27 -4.50 -16.60 15.35
CA ASP A 27 -3.37 -17.29 14.74
C ASP A 27 -2.45 -16.40 13.88
N ASP A 28 -2.69 -15.08 13.79
CA ASP A 28 -1.80 -14.18 13.06
C ASP A 28 -0.52 -13.93 13.88
N SER A 29 0.53 -14.68 13.56
CA SER A 29 1.83 -14.65 14.23
C SER A 29 2.65 -13.37 14.04
N ARG A 30 2.17 -12.43 13.20
CA ARG A 30 2.85 -11.16 12.99
C ARG A 30 2.85 -10.31 14.25
N LEU A 31 3.93 -9.57 14.46
CA LEU A 31 4.06 -8.65 15.58
C LEU A 31 3.01 -7.54 15.52
N ALA A 32 2.19 -7.42 16.54
CA ALA A 32 1.16 -6.41 16.63
C ALA A 32 1.75 -5.05 17.00
N LEU A 33 1.49 -4.02 16.18
CA LEU A 33 1.78 -2.63 16.50
C LEU A 33 0.48 -1.97 16.97
N SER A 34 0.44 -1.62 18.25
CA SER A 34 -0.70 -0.95 18.86
C SER A 34 -0.61 0.55 18.60
N LEU A 35 -1.53 1.08 17.81
CA LEU A 35 -1.54 2.47 17.36
C LEU A 35 -2.87 3.15 17.72
N THR A 36 -2.78 4.42 18.14
CA THR A 36 -3.94 5.29 18.30
C THR A 36 -4.66 5.48 16.95
N PRO A 37 -5.93 5.91 16.93
CA PRO A 37 -6.65 6.21 15.69
C PRO A 37 -5.90 7.18 14.77
N ALA A 38 -5.27 8.23 15.33
CA ALA A 38 -4.52 9.21 14.56
C ALA A 38 -3.24 8.62 13.94
N GLU A 39 -2.45 7.88 14.72
CA GLU A 39 -1.25 7.19 14.23
C GLU A 39 -1.59 6.16 13.16
N ARG A 40 -2.65 5.38 13.37
CA ARG A 40 -3.13 4.42 12.40
C ARG A 40 -3.55 5.10 11.09
N THR A 41 -4.30 6.19 11.18
CA THR A 41 -4.72 6.98 10.00
C THR A 41 -3.51 7.48 9.23
N TYR A 42 -2.51 8.02 9.91
CA TYR A 42 -1.26 8.46 9.30
C TYR A 42 -0.54 7.31 8.58
N VAL A 43 -0.27 6.20 9.29
CA VAL A 43 0.48 5.06 8.71
C VAL A 43 -0.24 4.49 7.49
N LEU A 44 -1.56 4.25 7.58
CA LEU A 44 -2.35 3.74 6.45
C LEU A 44 -2.40 4.75 5.30
N GLY A 45 -2.42 6.04 5.59
CA GLY A 45 -2.29 7.10 4.59
C GLY A 45 -0.97 7.01 3.83
N GLN A 46 0.14 6.86 4.54
CA GLN A 46 1.46 6.66 3.91
C GLN A 46 1.49 5.40 3.01
N MET A 47 0.86 4.29 3.45
CA MET A 47 0.78 3.06 2.64
C MET A 47 0.03 3.29 1.32
N ARG A 48 -1.10 4.02 1.33
CA ARG A 48 -1.84 4.37 0.10
C ARG A 48 -0.98 5.21 -0.84
N LEU A 49 -0.29 6.22 -0.32
CA LEU A 49 0.60 7.07 -1.11
C LEU A 49 1.76 6.28 -1.74
N PHE A 50 2.27 5.22 -1.09
CA PHE A 50 3.24 4.33 -1.73
C PHE A 50 2.63 3.56 -2.89
N VAL A 51 1.43 3.00 -2.74
CA VAL A 51 0.73 2.28 -3.82
C VAL A 51 0.46 3.19 -5.01
N GLU A 52 -0.02 4.42 -4.78
CA GLU A 52 -0.25 5.43 -5.82
C GLU A 52 1.05 5.77 -6.57
N SER A 53 2.16 5.93 -5.84
CA SER A 53 3.46 6.21 -6.46
C SER A 53 3.98 5.03 -7.27
N ILE A 54 3.84 3.79 -6.79
CA ILE A 54 4.21 2.58 -7.53
C ILE A 54 3.41 2.49 -8.83
N GLN A 55 2.11 2.74 -8.78
CA GLN A 55 1.24 2.78 -9.96
C GLN A 55 1.71 3.85 -10.95
N ALA A 56 1.96 5.09 -10.47
CA ALA A 56 2.41 6.18 -11.34
C ALA A 56 3.78 5.93 -11.97
N ILE A 57 4.71 5.28 -11.24
CA ILE A 57 6.02 4.87 -11.76
C ILE A 57 5.84 3.83 -12.86
N ALA A 58 5.08 2.77 -12.61
CA ALA A 58 4.87 1.69 -13.57
C ALA A 58 4.22 2.21 -14.85
N THR A 59 3.16 3.01 -14.74
CA THR A 59 2.48 3.64 -15.89
C THR A 59 3.40 4.60 -16.62
N GLY A 60 4.11 5.47 -15.88
CA GLY A 60 5.04 6.43 -16.48
C GLY A 60 6.17 5.75 -17.28
N LEU A 61 6.69 4.63 -16.80
CA LEU A 61 7.68 3.83 -17.51
C LEU A 61 7.10 3.15 -18.76
N ALA A 62 5.89 2.61 -18.66
CA ALA A 62 5.20 1.93 -19.76
C ALA A 62 4.87 2.92 -20.90
N ASP A 63 4.46 4.13 -20.55
CA ASP A 63 4.04 5.18 -21.51
C ASP A 63 5.21 6.05 -22.01
N GLY A 64 6.45 5.76 -21.58
CA GLY A 64 7.61 6.59 -21.90
C GLY A 64 7.62 7.98 -21.21
N GLN A 65 6.78 8.18 -20.22
CA GLN A 65 6.65 9.41 -19.45
C GLN A 65 7.65 9.44 -18.28
N ARG A 66 8.94 9.38 -18.60
CA ARG A 66 10.03 9.30 -17.61
C ARG A 66 9.93 10.37 -16.51
N ALA A 67 9.68 11.63 -16.87
CA ALA A 67 9.60 12.71 -15.90
C ALA A 67 8.53 12.46 -14.83
N ARG A 68 7.38 11.92 -15.23
CA ARG A 68 6.31 11.52 -14.29
C ARG A 68 6.74 10.40 -13.36
N ALA A 69 7.44 9.39 -13.88
CA ALA A 69 7.97 8.30 -13.07
C ALA A 69 9.00 8.79 -12.05
N VAL A 70 9.91 9.68 -12.47
CA VAL A 70 10.90 10.31 -11.58
C VAL A 70 10.23 11.10 -10.46
N GLU A 71 9.24 11.94 -10.78
CA GLU A 71 8.52 12.73 -9.77
C GLU A 71 7.77 11.85 -8.78
N ALA A 72 7.10 10.79 -9.26
CA ALA A 72 6.37 9.85 -8.41
C ALA A 72 7.31 9.10 -7.44
N ALA A 73 8.51 8.71 -7.90
CA ALA A 73 9.52 8.09 -7.06
C ALA A 73 10.08 9.09 -6.03
N ALA A 74 10.50 10.27 -6.46
CA ALA A 74 11.03 11.31 -5.59
C ALA A 74 10.04 11.73 -4.50
N ALA A 75 8.74 11.71 -4.79
CA ALA A 75 7.68 12.02 -3.83
C ALA A 75 7.66 11.07 -2.62
N ARG A 76 8.20 9.86 -2.73
CA ARG A 76 8.24 8.85 -1.65
C ARG A 76 9.63 8.70 -1.05
N GLY A 77 10.64 9.37 -1.59
CA GLY A 77 12.01 9.34 -1.10
C GLY A 77 12.17 9.92 0.31
N LEU A 78 13.29 9.58 0.94
CA LEU A 78 13.66 10.09 2.26
C LEU A 78 13.92 11.59 2.23
N LYS A 79 14.58 12.08 1.18
CA LYS A 79 14.95 13.49 1.03
C LYS A 79 13.72 14.42 1.12
N ARG A 80 12.62 14.03 0.50
CA ARG A 80 11.39 14.84 0.47
C ARG A 80 10.53 14.69 1.73
N ASN A 81 10.69 13.60 2.47
CA ASN A 81 9.86 13.27 3.64
C ASN A 81 10.65 13.29 4.97
N ALA A 82 11.85 13.84 4.98
CA ALA A 82 12.70 13.86 6.17
C ALA A 82 12.08 14.67 7.34
N ALA A 83 11.24 15.64 7.03
CA ALA A 83 10.56 16.51 8.01
C ALA A 83 9.06 16.60 7.64
N ASP A 84 8.33 15.47 7.76
CA ASP A 84 6.88 15.46 7.52
C ASP A 84 6.16 16.09 8.72
N PRO A 85 5.54 17.27 8.58
CA PRO A 85 4.85 17.95 9.68
C PRO A 85 3.60 17.17 10.15
N ALA A 86 3.07 16.26 9.35
CA ALA A 86 1.94 15.41 9.72
C ALA A 86 2.35 14.18 10.53
N PHE A 87 3.66 13.93 10.72
CA PHE A 87 4.14 12.78 11.48
C PHE A 87 3.75 12.90 12.95
N PRO A 88 2.93 11.95 13.50
CA PRO A 88 2.54 12.03 14.90
C PRO A 88 3.75 11.92 15.84
N SER A 89 3.91 12.86 16.77
CA SER A 89 5.08 12.94 17.65
C SER A 89 5.30 11.69 18.51
N THR A 90 4.22 10.99 18.87
CA THR A 90 4.25 9.76 19.68
C THR A 90 4.58 8.52 18.87
N LEU A 91 4.33 8.52 17.56
CA LEU A 91 4.50 7.35 16.70
C LEU A 91 5.93 6.84 16.69
N GLY A 92 6.90 7.75 16.64
CA GLY A 92 8.32 7.39 16.57
C GLY A 92 8.81 6.52 17.74
N ALA A 93 8.27 6.71 18.94
CA ALA A 93 8.60 5.91 20.10
C ALA A 93 7.99 4.50 20.08
N LYS A 94 6.83 4.33 19.41
CA LYS A 94 6.11 3.06 19.30
C LYS A 94 6.65 2.13 18.22
N LEU A 95 7.34 2.69 17.21
CA LEU A 95 7.85 1.89 16.09
C LEU A 95 9.13 1.14 16.48
N PRO A 96 9.19 -0.20 16.31
CA PRO A 96 10.40 -0.99 16.51
C PRO A 96 11.57 -0.54 15.63
N ALA A 97 12.80 -0.83 16.06
CA ALA A 97 14.01 -0.49 15.30
C ALA A 97 13.98 -1.06 13.87
N ASP A 98 13.58 -2.32 13.73
CA ASP A 98 13.51 -3.00 12.43
C ASP A 98 12.43 -2.39 11.51
N TRP A 99 11.29 -1.96 12.07
CA TRP A 99 10.31 -1.19 11.29
C TRP A 99 10.92 0.09 10.73
N LYS A 100 11.61 0.85 11.57
CA LYS A 100 12.29 2.09 11.16
C LYS A 100 13.35 1.83 10.11
N GLN A 101 14.11 0.74 10.25
CA GLN A 101 15.12 0.33 9.28
C GLN A 101 14.50 -0.01 7.93
N LEU A 102 13.44 -0.82 7.90
CA LEU A 102 12.70 -1.17 6.68
C LEU A 102 12.11 0.07 6.02
N GLY A 103 11.45 0.94 6.78
CA GLY A 103 10.89 2.20 6.28
C GLY A 103 11.97 3.15 5.72
N GLY A 104 13.11 3.23 6.39
CA GLY A 104 14.26 4.00 5.91
C GLY A 104 14.86 3.42 4.63
N ALA A 105 15.03 2.10 4.56
CA ALA A 105 15.51 1.42 3.36
C ALA A 105 14.56 1.59 2.16
N LEU A 106 13.25 1.46 2.40
CA LEU A 106 12.21 1.70 1.42
C LEU A 106 12.35 3.11 0.81
N ARG A 107 12.42 4.14 1.65
CA ARG A 107 12.51 5.54 1.19
C ARG A 107 13.82 5.84 0.47
N ARG A 108 14.96 5.33 0.95
CA ARG A 108 16.25 5.44 0.22
C ARG A 108 16.19 4.74 -1.12
N GLY A 109 15.50 3.60 -1.20
CA GLY A 109 15.26 2.90 -2.46
C GLY A 109 14.49 3.75 -3.47
N PHE A 110 13.47 4.48 -3.03
CA PHE A 110 12.73 5.43 -3.88
C PHE A 110 13.61 6.61 -4.33
N ASP A 111 14.49 7.14 -3.47
CA ASP A 111 15.46 8.18 -3.88
C ASP A 111 16.41 7.64 -4.96
N GLY A 112 16.96 6.41 -4.77
CA GLY A 112 17.84 5.78 -5.75
C GLY A 112 17.14 5.47 -7.08
N LEU A 113 15.85 5.06 -7.03
CA LEU A 113 15.04 4.84 -8.22
C LEU A 113 14.81 6.15 -9.00
N ALA A 114 14.45 7.22 -8.30
CA ALA A 114 14.27 8.53 -8.92
C ALA A 114 15.57 9.02 -9.58
N GLN A 115 16.70 8.87 -8.89
CA GLN A 115 18.00 9.25 -9.39
C GLN A 115 18.39 8.44 -10.64
N GLY A 116 18.30 7.10 -10.61
CA GLY A 116 18.65 6.26 -11.76
C GLY A 116 17.83 6.60 -13.01
N MET A 117 16.51 6.79 -12.84
CA MET A 117 15.65 7.22 -13.95
C MET A 117 16.01 8.61 -14.48
N ALA A 118 16.35 9.56 -13.61
CA ALA A 118 16.79 10.91 -14.02
C ALA A 118 18.12 10.88 -14.79
N GLU A 119 19.02 9.98 -14.43
CA GLU A 119 20.32 9.75 -15.09
C GLU A 119 20.22 8.94 -16.39
N GLY A 120 19.02 8.52 -16.79
CA GLY A 120 18.79 7.84 -18.07
C GLY A 120 18.63 6.32 -17.99
N GLU A 121 18.51 5.75 -16.78
CA GLU A 121 18.22 4.32 -16.61
C GLU A 121 16.99 3.89 -17.42
N GLY A 122 17.10 2.78 -18.14
CA GLY A 122 16.03 2.27 -18.99
C GLY A 122 14.85 1.68 -18.20
N PRO A 123 13.65 1.57 -18.81
CA PRO A 123 12.46 1.10 -18.12
C PRO A 123 12.61 -0.28 -17.48
N GLN A 124 13.26 -1.22 -18.15
CA GLN A 124 13.48 -2.57 -17.63
C GLN A 124 14.31 -2.58 -16.34
N GLN A 125 15.39 -1.81 -16.31
CA GLN A 125 16.26 -1.70 -15.15
C GLN A 125 15.56 -0.96 -14.00
N SER A 126 14.81 0.09 -14.32
CA SER A 126 14.01 0.84 -13.34
C SER A 126 12.94 -0.04 -12.71
N LEU A 127 12.27 -0.93 -13.48
CA LEU A 127 11.30 -1.89 -12.97
C LEU A 127 11.97 -2.95 -12.08
N ALA A 128 13.15 -3.44 -12.45
CA ALA A 128 13.91 -4.37 -11.60
C ALA A 128 14.26 -3.72 -10.25
N ARG A 129 14.75 -2.47 -10.27
CA ARG A 129 15.04 -1.67 -9.08
C ARG A 129 13.78 -1.42 -8.23
N LEU A 130 12.64 -1.11 -8.87
CA LEU A 130 11.37 -0.97 -8.17
C LEU A 130 10.98 -2.28 -7.45
N GLY A 131 11.16 -3.43 -8.11
CA GLY A 131 10.96 -4.75 -7.51
C GLY A 131 11.83 -4.96 -6.26
N ASP A 132 13.10 -4.54 -6.29
CA ASP A 132 13.98 -4.60 -5.12
C ASP A 132 13.52 -3.68 -3.98
N VAL A 133 13.08 -2.47 -4.30
CA VAL A 133 12.50 -1.54 -3.31
C VAL A 133 11.28 -2.15 -2.63
N MET A 134 10.41 -2.81 -3.38
CA MET A 134 9.18 -3.44 -2.87
C MET A 134 9.43 -4.63 -1.94
N LYS A 135 10.62 -5.24 -1.94
CA LYS A 135 11.00 -6.28 -0.95
C LYS A 135 10.86 -5.77 0.49
N ASN A 136 11.10 -4.48 0.74
CA ASN A 136 10.90 -3.89 2.07
C ASN A 136 9.40 -3.85 2.46
N CYS A 137 8.50 -3.64 1.50
CA CYS A 137 7.05 -3.70 1.74
C CYS A 137 6.66 -5.13 2.14
N VAL A 138 7.12 -6.13 1.37
CA VAL A 138 6.83 -7.54 1.63
C VAL A 138 7.37 -7.95 3.01
N ALA A 139 8.63 -7.63 3.34
CA ALA A 139 9.23 -7.96 4.62
C ALA A 139 8.48 -7.33 5.79
N CYS A 140 8.12 -6.03 5.68
CA CYS A 140 7.38 -5.32 6.71
C CYS A 140 5.98 -5.94 6.92
N HIS A 141 5.25 -6.21 5.84
CA HIS A 141 3.90 -6.79 5.90
C HIS A 141 3.88 -8.26 6.33
N ALA A 142 4.96 -9.00 6.13
CA ALA A 142 5.14 -10.35 6.66
C ALA A 142 5.44 -10.36 8.17
N THR A 143 6.05 -9.29 8.69
CA THR A 143 6.50 -9.23 10.08
C THR A 143 5.50 -8.55 11.00
N TYR A 144 4.81 -7.51 10.53
CA TYR A 144 3.99 -6.63 11.36
C TYR A 144 2.53 -6.57 10.93
N ARG A 145 1.66 -6.41 11.92
CA ARG A 145 0.25 -6.04 11.73
C ARG A 145 -0.10 -4.84 12.62
N ILE A 146 -0.98 -3.98 12.15
CA ILE A 146 -1.46 -2.84 12.94
C ILE A 146 -2.74 -3.25 13.66
N VAL A 147 -2.77 -3.00 14.97
CA VAL A 147 -3.96 -3.18 15.81
C VAL A 147 -4.37 -1.85 16.44
N ALA A 148 -5.63 -1.72 16.80
CA ALA A 148 -6.09 -0.57 17.56
C ALA A 148 -5.51 -0.62 18.99
N GLU A 149 -5.03 0.52 19.48
CA GLU A 149 -4.71 0.66 20.90
C GLU A 149 -6.00 0.44 21.71
N ARG A 150 -5.91 -0.41 22.72
CA ARG A 150 -7.03 -0.60 23.66
C ARG A 150 -6.89 0.41 24.77
N ASP A 151 -7.99 1.12 25.06
CA ASP A 151 -8.12 2.03 26.20
C ASP A 151 -7.95 1.28 27.53
#